data_d23aee53ac3ee14389b0a7d5e16fe628
#
_entry.id   d23aee53ac3ee14389b0a7d5e16fe628
#
_cell.length_a   1.000
_cell.length_b   1.000
_cell.length_c   1.000
_cell.angle_alpha   90.00
_cell.angle_beta   90.00
_cell.angle_gamma   90.00
#
_symmetry.space_group_name_H-M   'P 1'
#
loop_
_entity.id
_entity.type
_entity.pdbx_description
1 polymer ?
#
loop_
_entity_poly.entity_id
_entity_poly.type
_entity_poly.pdbx_seq_one_letter_code
_entity_poly.pdbx_strand_id
1 'polypeptide(L)'
;MSNASLLTSLLQYKTWANQELFAELQRLDPLTQHSELHAALRILNHIHVVERIFVANLQGIHHSYSATNTAETPTLAALQQAVQETDRWYLDYVAGLSAEQLAERLSFTFVDGDTGCMS
;
A
#
# COMPACT_ATOMS: atom_id res chain seq x y z
N MET A 1 11.25 -16.03 -15.93
CA MET A 1 11.12 -15.16 -14.74
C MET A 1 10.22 -15.83 -13.75
N SER A 2 10.60 -15.89 -12.51
CA SER A 2 9.76 -16.48 -11.47
C SER A 2 8.67 -15.51 -11.04
N ASN A 3 7.61 -16.02 -10.40
CA ASN A 3 6.56 -15.16 -9.85
C ASN A 3 7.12 -14.22 -8.81
N ALA A 4 8.08 -14.65 -8.00
CA ALA A 4 8.72 -13.81 -7.02
C ALA A 4 9.49 -12.67 -7.66
N SER A 5 10.22 -12.95 -8.76
CA SER A 5 10.95 -11.89 -9.48
C SER A 5 10.01 -10.88 -10.10
N LEU A 6 8.90 -11.35 -10.68
CA LEU A 6 7.91 -10.45 -11.27
C LEU A 6 7.29 -9.56 -10.20
N LEU A 7 6.86 -10.14 -9.09
CA LEU A 7 6.24 -9.37 -8.01
C LEU A 7 7.23 -8.37 -7.40
N THR A 8 8.48 -8.78 -7.21
CA THR A 8 9.50 -7.86 -6.71
C THR A 8 9.66 -6.67 -7.65
N SER A 9 9.70 -6.91 -8.96
CA SER A 9 9.81 -5.83 -9.94
C SER A 9 8.60 -4.90 -9.89
N LEU A 10 7.40 -5.44 -9.75
CA LEU A 10 6.19 -4.63 -9.64
C LEU A 10 6.18 -3.79 -8.37
N LEU A 11 6.62 -4.35 -7.26
CA LEU A 11 6.69 -3.62 -5.99
C LEU A 11 7.77 -2.53 -6.04
N GLN A 12 8.90 -2.79 -6.69
CA GLN A 12 9.93 -1.79 -6.90
C GLN A 12 9.42 -0.64 -7.75
N TYR A 13 8.68 -0.95 -8.81
CA TYR A 13 8.06 0.08 -9.63
C TYR A 13 7.05 0.90 -8.82
N LYS A 14 6.22 0.23 -8.02
CA LYS A 14 5.25 0.91 -7.15
C LYS A 14 5.94 1.85 -6.17
N THR A 15 7.04 1.42 -5.57
CA THR A 15 7.83 2.24 -4.65
C THR A 15 8.36 3.49 -5.37
N TRP A 16 8.92 3.31 -6.56
CA TRP A 16 9.41 4.42 -7.36
C TRP A 16 8.28 5.38 -7.75
N ALA A 17 7.14 4.83 -8.21
CA ALA A 17 6.01 5.65 -8.61
C ALA A 17 5.45 6.46 -7.45
N ASN A 18 5.40 5.87 -6.25
CA ASN A 18 4.96 6.59 -5.05
C ASN A 18 5.92 7.72 -4.70
N GLN A 19 7.22 7.48 -4.80
CA GLN A 19 8.21 8.52 -4.53
C GLN A 19 8.06 9.71 -5.49
N GLU A 20 7.84 9.42 -6.77
CA GLU A 20 7.64 10.46 -7.77
C GLU A 20 6.33 11.23 -7.54
N LEU A 21 5.28 10.53 -7.17
CA LEU A 21 3.99 11.16 -6.90
C LEU A 21 4.09 12.09 -5.69
N PHE A 22 4.71 11.65 -4.62
CA PHE A 22 4.88 12.51 -3.44
C PHE A 22 5.78 13.71 -3.76
N ALA A 23 6.81 13.54 -4.59
CA ALA A 23 7.65 14.65 -5.02
C ALA A 23 6.83 15.70 -5.77
N GLU A 24 5.91 15.26 -6.65
CA GLU A 24 5.02 16.16 -7.35
C GLU A 24 4.05 16.88 -6.41
N LEU A 25 3.50 16.16 -5.44
CA LEU A 25 2.59 16.77 -4.46
C LEU A 25 3.29 17.83 -3.61
N GLN A 26 4.57 17.65 -3.32
CA GLN A 26 5.34 18.63 -2.57
C GLN A 26 5.53 19.93 -3.33
N ARG A 27 5.35 19.92 -4.66
CA ARG A 27 5.45 21.13 -5.47
C ARG A 27 4.16 21.94 -5.49
N LEU A 28 3.06 21.39 -4.99
CA LEU A 28 1.80 22.11 -4.93
C LEU A 28 1.89 23.20 -3.87
N ASP A 29 1.29 24.37 -4.17
CA ASP A 29 1.24 25.46 -3.21
C ASP A 29 0.11 25.16 -2.24
N PRO A 30 0.40 24.95 -0.94
CA PRO A 30 -0.63 24.62 0.04
C PRO A 30 -1.68 25.70 0.22
N LEU A 31 -1.38 26.94 -0.17
CA LEU A 31 -2.32 28.04 -0.01
C LEU A 31 -3.27 28.14 -1.19
N THR A 32 -2.74 28.03 -2.42
CA THR A 32 -3.57 28.20 -3.63
C THR A 32 -4.12 26.91 -4.16
N GLN A 33 -3.48 25.76 -3.81
CA GLN A 33 -3.88 24.44 -4.29
C GLN A 33 -4.29 23.52 -3.16
N HIS A 34 -4.81 24.09 -2.10
CA HIS A 34 -5.20 23.35 -0.89
C HIS A 34 -6.24 22.26 -1.19
N SER A 35 -7.24 22.57 -2.01
CA SER A 35 -8.30 21.61 -2.33
C SER A 35 -7.78 20.42 -3.10
N GLU A 36 -6.88 20.66 -4.07
CA GLU A 36 -6.29 19.60 -4.87
C GLU A 36 -5.39 18.72 -4.01
N LEU A 37 -4.59 19.34 -3.15
CA LEU A 37 -3.73 18.60 -2.25
C LEU A 37 -4.55 17.75 -1.28
N HIS A 38 -5.60 18.34 -0.69
CA HIS A 38 -6.46 17.62 0.23
C HIS A 38 -7.13 16.41 -0.44
N ALA A 39 -7.66 16.60 -1.66
CA ALA A 39 -8.29 15.51 -2.40
C ALA A 39 -7.28 14.39 -2.69
N ALA A 40 -6.07 14.75 -3.10
CA ALA A 40 -5.01 13.77 -3.36
C ALA A 40 -4.64 13.00 -2.09
N LEU A 41 -4.51 13.68 -0.97
CA LEU A 41 -4.19 13.03 0.31
C LEU A 41 -5.30 12.07 0.74
N ARG A 42 -6.55 12.41 0.52
CA ARG A 42 -7.67 11.52 0.85
C ARG A 42 -7.62 10.23 0.01
N ILE A 43 -7.33 10.35 -1.27
CA ILE A 43 -7.22 9.20 -2.16
C ILE A 43 -6.01 8.33 -1.77
N LEU A 44 -4.87 8.97 -1.56
CA LEU A 44 -3.65 8.24 -1.19
C LEU A 44 -3.76 7.58 0.18
N ASN A 45 -4.43 8.24 1.12
CA ASN A 45 -4.67 7.64 2.43
C ASN A 45 -5.57 6.42 2.33
N HIS A 46 -6.60 6.48 1.47
CA HIS A 46 -7.44 5.31 1.20
C HIS A 46 -6.60 4.14 0.68
N ILE A 47 -5.76 4.39 -0.30
CA ILE A 47 -4.89 3.35 -0.86
C ILE A 47 -3.97 2.79 0.22
N HIS A 48 -3.39 3.65 1.05
CA HIS A 48 -2.49 3.24 2.12
C HIS A 48 -3.20 2.37 3.17
N VAL A 49 -4.43 2.75 3.56
CA VAL A 49 -5.21 1.97 4.52
C VAL A 49 -5.49 0.56 3.96
N VAL A 50 -5.87 0.48 2.69
CA VAL A 50 -6.09 -0.82 2.04
C VAL A 50 -4.80 -1.66 2.06
N GLU A 51 -3.66 -1.05 1.76
CA GLU A 51 -2.39 -1.76 1.83
C GLU A 51 -2.06 -2.24 3.24
N ARG A 52 -2.36 -1.46 4.27
CA ARG A 52 -2.15 -1.86 5.66
C ARG A 52 -3.07 -3.02 6.06
N ILE A 53 -4.28 -3.05 5.54
CA ILE A 53 -5.18 -4.17 5.76
C ILE A 53 -4.59 -5.44 5.13
N PHE A 54 -4.05 -5.34 3.91
CA PHE A 54 -3.38 -6.47 3.28
C PHE A 54 -2.17 -6.94 4.07
N VAL A 55 -1.36 -6.01 4.60
CA VAL A 55 -0.22 -6.35 5.44
C VAL A 55 -0.68 -7.19 6.64
N ALA A 56 -1.74 -6.76 7.31
CA ALA A 56 -2.27 -7.49 8.45
C ALA A 56 -2.74 -8.89 8.05
N ASN A 57 -3.41 -9.00 6.90
CA ASN A 57 -3.84 -10.30 6.40
C ASN A 57 -2.67 -11.22 6.09
N LEU A 58 -1.63 -10.70 5.49
CA LEU A 58 -0.43 -11.50 5.18
C LEU A 58 0.29 -11.95 6.45
N GLN A 59 0.24 -11.14 7.50
CA GLN A 59 0.84 -11.48 8.79
C GLN A 59 -0.08 -12.35 9.65
N GLY A 60 -1.33 -12.50 9.25
CA GLY A 60 -2.30 -13.26 10.03
C GLY A 60 -2.74 -12.56 11.30
N ILE A 61 -2.66 -11.23 11.33
CA ILE A 61 -3.05 -10.46 12.51
C ILE A 61 -4.29 -9.63 12.21
N HIS A 62 -4.98 -9.26 13.27
CA HIS A 62 -6.16 -8.41 13.15
C HIS A 62 -5.75 -6.95 12.98
N HIS A 63 -6.36 -6.25 12.04
CA HIS A 63 -6.11 -4.82 11.88
C HIS A 63 -7.14 -4.01 12.67
N SER A 64 -6.80 -2.76 12.94
CA SER A 64 -7.66 -1.87 13.72
C SER A 64 -8.57 -0.99 12.86
N TYR A 65 -8.49 -1.13 11.54
CA TYR A 65 -9.28 -0.28 10.66
C TYR A 65 -10.72 -0.76 10.57
N SER A 66 -11.67 0.16 10.73
CA SER A 66 -13.08 -0.13 10.57
C SER A 66 -13.63 0.34 9.23
N ALA A 67 -12.82 1.02 8.44
CA ALA A 67 -13.18 1.53 7.12
C ALA A 67 -11.92 1.58 6.26
N THR A 68 -12.09 1.88 4.96
CA THR A 68 -10.96 1.93 4.04
C THR A 68 -10.34 3.32 3.92
N ASN A 69 -10.61 4.19 4.89
CA ASN A 69 -9.92 5.47 5.04
C ASN A 69 -10.02 5.87 6.51
N THR A 70 -9.27 6.89 6.89
CA THR A 70 -9.32 7.42 8.25
C THR A 70 -10.19 8.68 8.28
N ALA A 71 -10.75 8.99 9.46
CA ALA A 71 -11.58 10.18 9.61
C ALA A 71 -10.76 11.44 9.37
N GLU A 72 -9.53 11.47 9.89
CA GLU A 72 -8.66 12.61 9.69
C GLU A 72 -7.75 12.39 8.51
N THR A 73 -7.46 13.44 7.77
CA THR A 73 -6.52 13.40 6.66
C THR A 73 -5.12 13.66 7.19
N PRO A 74 -4.17 12.72 6.97
CA PRO A 74 -2.80 12.94 7.42
C PRO A 74 -2.13 14.08 6.66
N THR A 75 -1.06 14.61 7.22
CA THR A 75 -0.23 15.56 6.49
C THR A 75 0.51 14.84 5.37
N LEU A 76 0.93 15.58 4.36
CA LEU A 76 1.71 15.02 3.24
C LEU A 76 2.95 14.30 3.75
N ALA A 77 3.70 14.94 4.66
CA ALA A 77 4.92 14.34 5.20
C ALA A 77 4.66 13.05 5.98
N ALA A 78 3.63 13.03 6.80
CA ALA A 78 3.28 11.85 7.58
C ALA A 78 2.85 10.70 6.67
N LEU A 79 2.03 10.99 5.67
CA LEU A 79 1.56 9.96 4.74
C LEU A 79 2.72 9.43 3.90
N GLN A 80 3.60 10.32 3.43
CA GLN A 80 4.76 9.91 2.65
C GLN A 80 5.65 8.95 3.43
N GLN A 81 5.92 9.26 4.69
CA GLN A 81 6.74 8.38 5.53
C GLN A 81 6.05 7.03 5.74
N ALA A 82 4.77 7.02 6.03
CA ALA A 82 4.02 5.79 6.24
C ALA A 82 3.99 4.92 4.98
N VAL A 83 3.82 5.53 3.82
CA VAL A 83 3.84 4.81 2.53
C VAL A 83 5.22 4.22 2.27
N GLN A 84 6.29 4.97 2.54
CA GLN A 84 7.65 4.47 2.35
C GLN A 84 7.92 3.26 3.24
N GLU A 85 7.47 3.30 4.48
CA GLU A 85 7.63 2.18 5.40
C GLU A 85 6.86 0.95 4.93
N THR A 86 5.64 1.14 4.45
CA THR A 86 4.80 0.05 3.94
C THR A 86 5.40 -0.55 2.67
N ASP A 87 5.89 0.30 1.75
CA ASP A 87 6.53 -0.17 0.52
C ASP A 87 7.77 -1.01 0.84
N ARG A 88 8.58 -0.58 1.81
CA ARG A 88 9.74 -1.33 2.24
C ARG A 88 9.32 -2.67 2.85
N TRP A 89 8.28 -2.65 3.65
CA TRP A 89 7.79 -3.88 4.26
C TRP A 89 7.41 -4.92 3.19
N TYR A 90 6.71 -4.50 2.13
CA TYR A 90 6.34 -5.42 1.05
C TYR A 90 7.57 -5.99 0.34
N LEU A 91 8.56 -5.15 0.05
CA LEU A 91 9.78 -5.61 -0.60
C LEU A 91 10.54 -6.62 0.26
N ASP A 92 10.66 -6.35 1.56
CA ASP A 92 11.33 -7.24 2.49
C ASP A 92 10.56 -8.56 2.66
N TYR A 93 9.24 -8.47 2.73
CA TYR A 93 8.40 -9.64 2.88
C TYR A 93 8.55 -10.59 1.68
N VAL A 94 8.46 -10.05 0.48
CA VAL A 94 8.57 -10.85 -0.74
C VAL A 94 9.98 -11.42 -0.88
N ALA A 95 11.00 -10.66 -0.53
CA ALA A 95 12.38 -11.14 -0.59
C ALA A 95 12.62 -12.35 0.34
N GLY A 96 11.84 -12.47 1.41
CA GLY A 96 11.97 -13.60 2.32
C GLY A 96 11.12 -14.81 1.97
N LEU A 97 10.34 -14.76 0.87
CA LEU A 97 9.48 -15.87 0.52
C LEU A 97 10.07 -16.73 -0.57
N SER A 98 9.88 -18.04 -0.48
CA SER A 98 10.13 -18.92 -1.63
C SER A 98 9.01 -18.73 -2.64
N ALA A 99 9.23 -19.22 -3.87
CA ALA A 99 8.22 -19.15 -4.92
C ALA A 99 6.92 -19.87 -4.52
N GLU A 100 7.06 -21.02 -3.84
CA GLU A 100 5.90 -21.76 -3.39
C GLU A 100 5.13 -21.00 -2.32
N GLN A 101 5.82 -20.47 -1.33
CA GLN A 101 5.20 -19.70 -0.27
C GLN A 101 4.50 -18.47 -0.82
N LEU A 102 5.11 -17.83 -1.81
CA LEU A 102 4.52 -16.65 -2.43
C LEU A 102 3.23 -17.00 -3.15
N ALA A 103 3.22 -18.08 -3.93
CA ALA A 103 2.04 -18.51 -4.66
C ALA A 103 0.91 -18.86 -3.70
N GLU A 104 1.22 -19.56 -2.62
CA GLU A 104 0.25 -19.92 -1.61
C GLU A 104 -0.35 -18.68 -0.92
N ARG A 105 0.49 -17.74 -0.53
CA ARG A 105 0.02 -16.52 0.14
C ARG A 105 -0.85 -15.65 -0.75
N LEU A 106 -0.47 -15.50 -2.00
CA LEU A 106 -1.26 -14.71 -2.93
C LEU A 106 -2.62 -15.34 -3.18
N SER A 107 -2.67 -16.64 -3.38
CA SER A 107 -3.90 -17.36 -3.60
C SER A 107 -4.83 -17.22 -2.39
N PHE A 108 -4.30 -17.41 -1.18
CA PHE A 108 -5.06 -17.27 0.05
C PHE A 108 -5.61 -15.84 0.22
N THR A 109 -4.78 -14.85 -0.04
CA THR A 109 -5.18 -13.45 0.11
C THR A 109 -6.31 -13.07 -0.84
N PHE A 110 -6.22 -13.48 -2.08
CA PHE A 110 -7.27 -13.17 -3.04
C PHE A 110 -8.58 -13.88 -2.71
N VAL A 111 -8.52 -15.12 -2.32
CA VAL A 111 -9.72 -15.87 -1.97
C VAL A 111 -10.39 -15.27 -0.75
N ASP A 112 -9.63 -15.01 0.31
CA ASP A 112 -10.20 -14.42 1.52
C ASP A 112 -10.63 -12.99 1.30
N GLY A 113 -9.89 -12.25 0.52
CA GLY A 113 -10.21 -10.86 0.22
C GLY A 113 -11.50 -10.71 -0.55
N ASP A 114 -11.91 -11.76 -1.25
CA ASP A 114 -13.15 -11.73 -1.97
C ASP A 114 -14.31 -12.16 -1.09
N THR A 115 -14.07 -12.18 0.17
CA THR A 115 -15.07 -12.44 1.11
C THR A 115 -15.85 -13.61 0.86
N GLY A 116 -15.12 -14.48 0.69
CA GLY A 116 -15.73 -15.60 0.58
C GLY A 116 -16.37 -16.00 -0.55
N CYS A 117 -16.29 -15.36 -1.46
CA CYS A 117 -16.82 -15.90 -2.55
C CYS A 117 -15.95 -16.86 -3.10
N MET A 118 -14.79 -16.72 -2.83
CA MET A 118 -14.03 -17.47 -3.55
C MET A 118 -13.85 -18.65 -3.06
N SER A 119 -13.96 -19.26 -3.35
CA SER A 119 -13.59 -20.52 -2.92
C SER A 119 -12.60 -21.14 -3.83
#